data_0b666eecaa5eb530d85d2719c0d0aba9
#
_entry.id   0b666eecaa5eb530d85d2719c0d0aba9
#
_cell.length_a   1.000
_cell.length_b   1.000
_cell.length_c   1.000
_cell.angle_alpha   90.00
_cell.angle_beta   90.00
_cell.angle_gamma   90.00
#
_symmetry.space_group_name_H-M   'P 1'
#
loop_
_entity.id
_entity.type
_entity.pdbx_description
1 polymer ?
#
loop_
_entity_poly.entity_id
_entity_poly.type
_entity_poly.pdbx_seq_one_letter_code
_entity_poly.pdbx_strand_id
1 'polypeptide(L)'
;MKTPISFVQPNFQTGPKHLNAFYLPYTSGILWAYAKQNKKVADNFNVEYFVYRRHPFDHNFQRVKNSKLIFFSVYVWNYKYCLQLAKEVKEHNPEAVILFGGPQLPHTDPNFFNDHPYVDSMCVGEGEHV
;
A
#
# COMPACT_ATOMS: atom_id res chain seq x y z
N MET A 1 -3.31 -22.75 2.41
CA MET A 1 -3.34 -21.41 3.08
C MET A 1 -3.12 -20.34 2.03
N LYS A 2 -3.91 -19.27 2.07
CA LYS A 2 -3.78 -18.18 1.11
C LYS A 2 -2.65 -17.23 1.53
N THR A 3 -1.98 -16.65 0.54
CA THR A 3 -0.92 -15.65 0.77
C THR A 3 -1.54 -14.34 1.28
N PRO A 4 -1.09 -13.83 2.44
CA PRO A 4 -1.60 -12.58 3.01
C PRO A 4 -1.07 -11.37 2.23
N ILE A 5 -1.98 -10.49 1.84
CA ILE A 5 -1.66 -9.22 1.19
C ILE A 5 -2.29 -8.05 1.94
N SER A 6 -1.71 -6.87 1.83
CA SER A 6 -2.26 -5.64 2.38
C SER A 6 -2.19 -4.49 1.39
N PHE A 7 -3.14 -3.56 1.53
CA PHE A 7 -3.17 -2.32 0.77
C PHE A 7 -2.96 -1.13 1.70
N VAL A 8 -2.14 -0.18 1.27
CA VAL A 8 -1.80 1.02 2.03
C VAL A 8 -2.16 2.26 1.23
N GLN A 9 -3.21 2.94 1.65
CA GLN A 9 -3.70 4.18 1.06
C GLN A 9 -4.20 5.14 2.15
N PRO A 10 -3.34 5.61 3.07
CA PRO A 10 -3.78 6.56 4.08
C PRO A 10 -4.09 7.89 3.42
N ASN A 11 -5.33 8.32 3.59
CA ASN A 11 -5.83 9.58 3.07
C ASN A 11 -5.68 10.70 4.11
N PHE A 12 -5.80 11.95 3.66
CA PHE A 12 -5.90 13.09 4.57
C PHE A 12 -7.24 13.09 5.30
N GLN A 13 -7.28 13.70 6.47
CA GLN A 13 -8.51 13.94 7.21
C GLN A 13 -8.98 15.37 6.96
N THR A 14 -10.29 15.55 6.79
CA THR A 14 -10.92 16.86 6.64
C THR A 14 -11.87 17.12 7.78
N GLY A 15 -12.07 18.42 8.06
CA GLY A 15 -12.97 18.89 9.12
C GLY A 15 -12.33 18.94 10.51
N PRO A 16 -13.10 19.35 11.51
CA PRO A 16 -12.65 19.43 12.90
C PRO A 16 -12.23 18.05 13.41
N LYS A 17 -11.19 18.00 14.23
CA LYS A 17 -10.66 16.74 14.81
C LYS A 17 -11.72 15.86 15.48
N HIS A 18 -12.74 16.48 16.07
CA HIS A 18 -13.82 15.75 16.76
C HIS A 18 -14.83 15.07 15.82
N LEU A 19 -14.87 15.43 14.54
CA LEU A 19 -15.74 14.77 13.56
C LEU A 19 -15.13 13.50 12.97
N ASN A 20 -13.82 13.31 13.15
CA ASN A 20 -13.09 12.11 12.72
C ASN A 20 -13.41 11.68 11.26
N ALA A 21 -13.60 12.67 10.37
CA ALA A 21 -13.89 12.42 8.96
C ALA A 21 -12.68 11.82 8.25
N PHE A 22 -12.89 10.78 7.45
CA PHE A 22 -11.86 10.10 6.69
C PHE A 22 -12.40 9.62 5.34
N TYR A 23 -11.50 9.38 4.40
CA TYR A 23 -11.84 8.86 3.09
C TYR A 23 -11.57 7.36 3.00
N LEU A 24 -12.47 6.64 2.36
CA LEU A 24 -12.30 5.22 2.07
C LEU A 24 -11.17 5.01 1.05
N PRO A 25 -10.46 3.87 1.09
CA PRO A 25 -9.38 3.54 0.16
C PRO A 25 -9.95 3.05 -1.19
N TYR A 26 -10.56 3.96 -1.93
CA TYR A 26 -11.32 3.62 -3.14
C TYR A 26 -10.46 2.92 -4.20
N THR A 27 -9.27 3.46 -4.51
CA THR A 27 -8.34 2.86 -5.48
C THR A 27 -7.94 1.44 -5.08
N SER A 28 -7.53 1.25 -3.83
CA SER A 28 -7.16 -0.07 -3.31
C SER A 28 -8.33 -1.06 -3.35
N GLY A 29 -9.54 -0.58 -3.03
CA GLY A 29 -10.75 -1.39 -3.06
C GLY A 29 -11.11 -1.85 -4.48
N ILE A 30 -11.01 -0.96 -5.48
CA ILE A 30 -11.27 -1.29 -6.89
C ILE A 30 -10.23 -2.30 -7.40
N LEU A 31 -8.94 -2.07 -7.15
CA LEU A 31 -7.88 -2.98 -7.58
C LEU A 31 -8.12 -4.39 -7.06
N TRP A 32 -8.45 -4.52 -5.77
CA TRP A 32 -8.76 -5.83 -5.21
C TRP A 32 -10.05 -6.43 -5.79
N ALA A 33 -11.11 -5.62 -5.96
CA ALA A 33 -12.37 -6.09 -6.55
C ALA A 33 -12.19 -6.61 -7.98
N TYR A 34 -11.31 -5.96 -8.75
CA TYR A 34 -10.94 -6.40 -10.10
C TYR A 34 -10.07 -7.67 -10.06
N ALA A 35 -8.98 -7.65 -9.30
CA ALA A 35 -8.03 -8.74 -9.24
C ALA A 35 -8.66 -10.08 -8.81
N LYS A 36 -9.55 -10.05 -7.82
CA LYS A 36 -10.23 -11.27 -7.31
C LYS A 36 -11.22 -11.91 -8.30
N GLN A 37 -11.54 -11.25 -9.42
CA GLN A 37 -12.32 -11.89 -10.50
C GLN A 37 -11.51 -12.97 -11.20
N ASN A 38 -10.19 -12.88 -11.15
CA ASN A 38 -9.33 -13.97 -11.58
C ASN A 38 -9.31 -15.07 -10.50
N LYS A 39 -9.74 -16.27 -10.90
CA LYS A 39 -9.84 -17.41 -9.98
C LYS A 39 -8.52 -17.74 -9.31
N LYS A 40 -7.39 -17.66 -10.02
CA LYS A 40 -6.06 -17.91 -9.43
C LYS A 40 -5.73 -16.92 -8.33
N VAL A 41 -6.12 -15.65 -8.50
CA VAL A 41 -5.93 -14.62 -7.47
C VAL A 41 -6.85 -14.92 -6.27
N ALA A 42 -8.12 -15.15 -6.51
CA ALA A 42 -9.09 -15.41 -5.45
C ALA A 42 -8.77 -16.67 -4.62
N ASP A 43 -8.21 -17.69 -5.26
CA ASP A 43 -7.87 -18.96 -4.60
C ASP A 43 -6.56 -18.88 -3.79
N ASN A 44 -5.59 -18.04 -4.21
CA ASN A 44 -4.25 -18.02 -3.64
C ASN A 44 -3.95 -16.83 -2.71
N PHE A 45 -4.74 -15.76 -2.76
CA PHE A 45 -4.50 -14.55 -1.99
C PHE A 45 -5.69 -14.17 -1.13
N ASN A 46 -5.42 -13.52 0.00
CA ASN A 46 -6.43 -12.86 0.83
C ASN A 46 -5.93 -11.53 1.35
N VAL A 47 -6.82 -10.53 1.39
CA VAL A 47 -6.48 -9.24 1.99
C VAL A 47 -6.61 -9.35 3.50
N GLU A 48 -5.50 -9.08 4.20
CA GLU A 48 -5.49 -8.99 5.66
C GLU A 48 -5.92 -7.63 6.16
N TYR A 49 -5.43 -6.57 5.50
CA TYR A 49 -5.71 -5.22 5.98
C TYR A 49 -5.66 -4.16 4.88
N PHE A 50 -6.54 -3.16 5.04
CA PHE A 50 -6.49 -1.91 4.30
C PHE A 50 -6.10 -0.79 5.26
N VAL A 51 -4.91 -0.21 5.08
CA VAL A 51 -4.50 1.00 5.78
C VAL A 51 -5.08 2.20 5.05
N TYR A 52 -6.09 2.84 5.61
CA TYR A 52 -6.71 4.04 5.03
C TYR A 52 -6.91 5.17 6.04
N ARG A 53 -6.90 4.85 7.33
CA ARG A 53 -6.95 5.82 8.41
C ARG A 53 -5.55 6.19 8.88
N ARG A 54 -5.40 7.44 9.31
CA ARG A 54 -4.17 7.91 9.96
C ARG A 54 -4.17 7.55 11.45
N HIS A 55 -4.22 6.26 11.74
CA HIS A 55 -3.92 5.75 13.06
C HIS A 55 -2.47 6.04 13.46
N PRO A 56 -2.10 5.93 14.74
CA PRO A 56 -0.69 5.93 15.13
C PRO A 56 0.10 4.97 14.25
N PHE A 57 1.31 5.37 13.87
CA PHE A 57 2.14 4.63 12.91
C PHE A 57 2.29 3.15 13.29
N ASP A 58 2.61 2.90 14.57
CA ASP A 58 2.78 1.53 15.06
C ASP A 58 1.52 0.67 14.89
N HIS A 59 0.33 1.24 15.07
CA HIS A 59 -0.92 0.51 14.84
C HIS A 59 -0.99 -0.04 13.41
N ASN A 60 -0.75 0.80 12.41
CA ASN A 60 -0.78 0.38 11.01
C ASN A 60 0.37 -0.58 10.68
N PHE A 61 1.57 -0.34 11.21
CA PHE A 61 2.71 -1.23 11.06
C PHE A 61 2.39 -2.65 11.56
N GLN A 62 1.86 -2.79 12.78
CA GLN A 62 1.50 -4.10 13.35
C GLN A 62 0.49 -4.88 12.48
N ARG A 63 -0.38 -4.17 11.75
CA ARG A 63 -1.39 -4.78 10.87
C ARG A 63 -0.82 -5.32 9.56
N VAL A 64 0.26 -4.71 9.05
CA VAL A 64 0.77 -5.06 7.71
C VAL A 64 2.14 -5.76 7.72
N LYS A 65 2.86 -5.74 8.83
CA LYS A 65 4.27 -6.21 8.91
C LYS A 65 4.49 -7.66 8.48
N ASN A 66 3.47 -8.51 8.59
CA ASN A 66 3.56 -9.93 8.24
C ASN A 66 2.97 -10.25 6.86
N SER A 67 2.44 -9.27 6.14
CA SER A 67 1.95 -9.47 4.79
C SER A 67 3.08 -9.84 3.85
N LYS A 68 2.81 -10.75 2.92
CA LYS A 68 3.80 -11.19 1.93
C LYS A 68 3.88 -10.26 0.72
N LEU A 69 2.80 -9.55 0.45
CA LEU A 69 2.70 -8.62 -0.65
C LEU A 69 1.94 -7.37 -0.17
N ILE A 70 2.52 -6.20 -0.39
CA ILE A 70 1.95 -4.94 0.08
C ILE A 70 1.92 -3.94 -1.06
N PHE A 71 0.72 -3.45 -1.35
CA PHE A 71 0.47 -2.44 -2.37
C PHE A 71 0.29 -1.07 -1.72
N PHE A 72 1.11 -0.12 -2.13
CA PHE A 72 1.04 1.27 -1.69
C PHE A 72 0.45 2.15 -2.78
N SER A 73 -0.67 2.80 -2.50
CA SER A 73 -1.25 3.82 -3.37
C SER A 73 -0.74 5.19 -2.93
N VAL A 74 0.22 5.73 -3.70
CA VAL A 74 1.06 6.85 -3.30
C VAL A 74 0.52 8.16 -3.87
N TYR A 75 0.27 9.11 -2.98
CA TYR A 75 -0.19 10.47 -3.26
C TYR A 75 0.72 11.48 -2.56
N VAL A 76 0.63 12.74 -2.95
CA VAL A 76 1.42 13.83 -2.35
C VAL A 76 1.28 13.90 -0.83
N TRP A 77 0.09 13.64 -0.30
CA TRP A 77 -0.21 13.74 1.14
C TRP A 77 0.23 12.51 1.97
N ASN A 78 0.53 11.38 1.36
CA ASN A 78 0.95 10.17 2.06
C ASN A 78 2.35 9.67 1.66
N TYR A 79 3.04 10.34 0.76
CA TYR A 79 4.31 9.90 0.17
C TYR A 79 5.36 9.54 1.24
N LYS A 80 5.65 10.47 2.15
CA LYS A 80 6.64 10.23 3.23
C LYS A 80 6.23 9.11 4.16
N TYR A 81 4.93 9.03 4.47
CA TYR A 81 4.39 7.97 5.31
C TYR A 81 4.55 6.60 4.64
N CYS A 82 4.24 6.49 3.34
CA CYS A 82 4.40 5.25 2.58
C CYS A 82 5.86 4.79 2.53
N LEU A 83 6.80 5.71 2.30
CA LEU A 83 8.23 5.39 2.31
C LEU A 83 8.68 4.85 3.68
N GLN A 84 8.28 5.51 4.77
CA GLN A 84 8.64 5.07 6.11
C GLN A 84 8.04 3.70 6.43
N LEU A 85 6.76 3.50 6.16
CA LEU A 85 6.10 2.22 6.44
C LEU A 85 6.70 1.09 5.61
N ALA A 86 6.97 1.33 4.32
CA ALA A 86 7.62 0.36 3.44
C ALA A 86 8.99 -0.06 3.98
N LYS A 87 9.81 0.91 4.41
CA LYS A 87 11.12 0.66 4.99
C LYS A 87 11.03 -0.21 6.24
N GLU A 88 10.21 0.17 7.21
CA GLU A 88 10.07 -0.58 8.47
C GLU A 88 9.51 -1.99 8.26
N VAL A 89 8.56 -2.14 7.32
CA VAL A 89 8.05 -3.47 6.95
C VAL A 89 9.17 -4.32 6.35
N LYS A 90 9.96 -3.78 5.42
CA LYS A 90 11.05 -4.52 4.78
C LYS A 90 12.16 -4.91 5.76
N GLU A 91 12.46 -4.06 6.73
CA GLU A 91 13.40 -4.36 7.81
C GLU A 91 12.90 -5.48 8.72
N HIS A 92 11.60 -5.52 9.01
CA HIS A 92 10.97 -6.58 9.81
C HIS A 92 10.77 -7.89 9.04
N ASN A 93 10.39 -7.79 7.77
CA ASN A 93 10.08 -8.91 6.89
C ASN A 93 10.77 -8.72 5.54
N PRO A 94 12.05 -9.11 5.42
CA PRO A 94 12.83 -8.95 4.17
C PRO A 94 12.22 -9.65 2.96
N GLU A 95 11.43 -10.69 3.18
CA GLU A 95 10.76 -11.47 2.12
C GLU A 95 9.46 -10.80 1.61
N ALA A 96 9.00 -9.74 2.26
CA ALA A 96 7.84 -9.02 1.77
C ALA A 96 8.12 -8.36 0.42
N VAL A 97 7.19 -8.49 -0.52
CA VAL A 97 7.23 -7.78 -1.80
C VAL A 97 6.45 -6.48 -1.67
N ILE A 98 7.11 -5.36 -1.94
CA ILE A 98 6.57 -4.02 -1.78
C ILE A 98 6.42 -3.35 -3.15
N LEU A 99 5.18 -3.02 -3.50
CA LEU A 99 4.80 -2.41 -4.76
C LEU A 99 4.23 -1.01 -4.53
N PHE A 100 4.76 -0.03 -5.25
CA PHE A 100 4.24 1.33 -5.26
C PHE A 100 3.43 1.59 -6.52
N GLY A 101 2.27 2.20 -6.38
CA GLY A 101 1.41 2.72 -7.44
C GLY A 101 0.87 4.09 -7.07
N GLY A 102 0.12 4.70 -7.97
CA GLY A 102 -0.53 5.98 -7.74
C GLY A 102 0.13 7.19 -8.40
N PRO A 103 -0.50 8.36 -8.33
CA PRO A 103 -0.11 9.52 -9.13
C PRO A 103 1.18 10.21 -8.68
N GLN A 104 1.67 9.94 -7.47
CA GLN A 104 2.90 10.54 -6.94
C GLN A 104 4.13 9.63 -7.11
N LEU A 105 4.08 8.66 -8.01
CA LEU A 105 5.22 7.80 -8.27
C LEU A 105 6.38 8.59 -8.87
N PRO A 106 7.59 8.48 -8.33
CA PRO A 106 8.79 9.10 -8.90
C PRO A 106 9.38 8.23 -10.05
N HIS A 107 8.55 7.82 -10.99
CA HIS A 107 8.92 6.90 -12.06
C HIS A 107 9.95 7.46 -13.05
N THR A 108 10.19 8.77 -13.03
CA THR A 108 11.23 9.44 -13.83
C THR A 108 12.56 9.61 -13.08
N ASP A 109 12.61 9.27 -11.80
CA ASP A 109 13.83 9.37 -11.01
C ASP A 109 14.68 8.10 -11.18
N PRO A 110 15.83 8.15 -11.87
CA PRO A 110 16.66 6.98 -12.13
C PRO A 110 17.31 6.41 -10.85
N ASN A 111 17.39 7.21 -9.79
CA ASN A 111 18.02 6.82 -8.53
C ASN A 111 17.04 6.29 -7.49
N PHE A 112 15.74 6.34 -7.76
CA PHE A 112 14.73 6.02 -6.75
C PHE A 112 14.97 4.67 -6.05
N PHE A 113 15.22 3.60 -6.78
CA PHE A 113 15.44 2.28 -6.19
C PHE A 113 16.78 2.15 -5.45
N ASN A 114 17.77 2.95 -5.82
CA ASN A 114 19.04 3.02 -5.07
C ASN A 114 18.84 3.71 -3.72
N ASP A 115 18.04 4.79 -3.70
CA ASP A 115 17.75 5.56 -2.50
C ASP A 115 16.70 4.86 -1.61
N HIS A 116 15.85 4.04 -2.23
CA HIS A 116 14.76 3.31 -1.56
C HIS A 116 14.76 1.81 -1.90
N PRO A 117 15.82 1.06 -1.51
CA PRO A 117 15.99 -0.35 -1.88
C PRO A 117 14.95 -1.29 -1.26
N TYR A 118 14.14 -0.78 -0.37
CA TYR A 118 13.03 -1.50 0.24
C TYR A 118 11.75 -1.50 -0.61
N VAL A 119 11.70 -0.76 -1.73
CA VAL A 119 10.62 -0.81 -2.72
C VAL A 119 11.06 -1.74 -3.86
N ASP A 120 10.30 -2.79 -4.12
CA ASP A 120 10.68 -3.82 -5.10
C ASP A 120 10.24 -3.46 -6.53
N SER A 121 9.11 -2.77 -6.69
CA SER A 121 8.61 -2.39 -8.02
C SER A 121 7.65 -1.22 -7.97
N MET A 122 7.46 -0.60 -9.13
CA MET A 122 6.45 0.44 -9.38
C MET A 122 5.46 0.00 -10.46
N CYS A 123 4.18 0.27 -10.20
CA CYS A 123 3.10 0.11 -11.16
C CYS A 123 2.74 1.50 -11.73
N VAL A 124 3.15 1.76 -12.95
CA VAL A 124 2.91 3.04 -13.65
C VAL A 124 1.66 2.93 -14.53
N GLY A 125 0.73 3.87 -14.36
CA GLY A 125 -0.55 3.88 -15.10
C GLY A 125 -1.68 3.20 -14.34
N GLU A 126 -2.64 2.65 -15.07
CA GLU A 126 -3.82 2.00 -14.49
C GLU A 126 -3.47 0.60 -13.96
N GLY A 127 -3.60 0.43 -12.65
CA GLY A 127 -3.21 -0.81 -11.95
C GLY A 127 -4.00 -2.05 -12.37
N GLU A 128 -5.18 -1.88 -12.95
CA GLU A 128 -6.01 -2.96 -13.46
C GLU A 128 -5.41 -3.67 -14.67
N HIS A 129 -4.49 -3.01 -15.37
CA HIS A 129 -3.86 -3.50 -16.59
C HIS A 129 -2.39 -3.94 -16.41
N VAL A 130 -1.90 -3.94 -15.19
CA VAL A 130 -0.49 -4.24 -14.86
C VAL A 130 -0.32 -5.61 -14.23
#